data_6a9bcd0f9c8b892db7ec8a24710fbf1a
#
_entry.id   6a9bcd0f9c8b892db7ec8a24710fbf1a
#
_cell.length_a   1.000
_cell.length_b   1.000
_cell.length_c   1.000
_cell.angle_alpha   90.00
_cell.angle_beta   90.00
_cell.angle_gamma   90.00
#
_symmetry.space_group_name_H-M   'P 1'
#
loop_
_entity.id
_entity.type
_entity.pdbx_description
1 polymer ?
#
loop_
_entity_poly.entity_id
_entity_poly.type
_entity_poly.pdbx_seq_one_letter_code
_entity_poly.pdbx_strand_id
1 'polypeptide(L)'
;KNAANITMKNFADFGVGAICFFVLGFGLMFGDSLSGIIGTNLFCLSGNDPTTDDGMWTLTFFFFQSVFCATSATIVSGGIAERMKFSGYLLVSMLVSLIVYPISGHWAWNGLFGAGGWLGNLGFIDFAGSSVVHSVGGAIALAGAIVLGPRIGKYSKDGKARAILGHNLPMAGLGVFILWFAWFGFNCGSTTAADMTLGIIAVNTNLAACAAFCTSMLTVWCKTGKPDPSMCFNGVLAGLVGITAGCAEVSPVGAICIGAICGFVVVCSVFFIDQKLHIDDPCGA
;
A
#
# COMPACT_ATOMS: atom_id res chain seq x y z
N LYS A 1 -3.72 -23.45 9.17
CA LYS A 1 -2.83 -22.81 10.17
C LYS A 1 -2.32 -21.45 9.70
N ASN A 2 -1.89 -21.35 8.44
CA ASN A 2 -1.31 -20.12 7.91
C ASN A 2 -2.35 -19.00 7.73
N ALA A 3 -3.58 -19.32 7.34
CA ALA A 3 -4.65 -18.34 7.20
C ALA A 3 -4.93 -17.59 8.53
N ALA A 4 -5.07 -18.34 9.65
CA ALA A 4 -5.27 -17.73 10.96
C ALA A 4 -4.09 -16.84 11.37
N ASN A 5 -2.85 -17.27 11.10
CA ASN A 5 -1.66 -16.47 11.39
C ASN A 5 -1.60 -15.18 10.57
N ILE A 6 -1.96 -15.22 9.26
CA ILE A 6 -2.04 -14.02 8.43
C ILE A 6 -3.14 -13.09 8.92
N THR A 7 -4.32 -13.63 9.23
CA THR A 7 -5.42 -12.82 9.80
C THR A 7 -4.97 -12.10 11.07
N MET A 8 -4.30 -12.80 11.99
CA MET A 8 -3.76 -12.19 13.22
C MET A 8 -2.70 -11.12 12.92
N LYS A 9 -1.87 -11.29 11.89
CA LYS A 9 -0.91 -10.26 11.48
C LYS A 9 -1.62 -8.99 11.00
N ASN A 10 -2.67 -9.14 10.17
CA ASN A 10 -3.43 -7.99 9.68
C ASN A 10 -4.18 -7.25 10.81
N PHE A 11 -4.72 -7.99 11.80
CA PHE A 11 -5.27 -7.35 13.00
C PHE A 11 -4.19 -6.61 13.80
N ALA A 12 -2.98 -7.18 13.87
CA ALA A 12 -1.86 -6.54 14.57
C ALA A 12 -1.41 -5.27 13.86
N ASP A 13 -1.39 -5.23 12.52
CA ASP A 13 -1.05 -4.03 11.75
C ASP A 13 -2.01 -2.89 12.06
N PHE A 14 -3.30 -3.19 12.14
CA PHE A 14 -4.28 -2.17 12.47
C PHE A 14 -4.19 -1.77 13.96
N GLY A 15 -4.17 -2.73 14.89
CA GLY A 15 -4.19 -2.45 16.33
C GLY A 15 -2.88 -1.85 16.84
N VAL A 16 -1.76 -2.53 16.56
CA VAL A 16 -0.43 -2.07 16.99
C VAL A 16 0.02 -0.87 16.18
N GLY A 17 -0.23 -0.89 14.87
CA GLY A 17 0.13 0.22 13.97
C GLY A 17 -0.55 1.53 14.36
N ALA A 18 -1.86 1.52 14.64
CA ALA A 18 -2.58 2.71 15.06
C ALA A 18 -2.04 3.28 16.39
N ILE A 19 -1.73 2.43 17.37
CA ILE A 19 -1.16 2.87 18.65
C ILE A 19 0.24 3.45 18.43
N CYS A 20 1.09 2.79 17.66
CA CYS A 20 2.43 3.26 17.33
C CYS A 20 2.39 4.60 16.58
N PHE A 21 1.49 4.72 15.62
CA PHE A 21 1.29 5.96 14.87
C PHE A 21 0.78 7.09 15.76
N PHE A 22 -0.13 6.80 16.71
CA PHE A 22 -0.57 7.76 17.72
C PHE A 22 0.56 8.25 18.61
N VAL A 23 1.38 7.32 19.12
CA VAL A 23 2.42 7.67 20.11
C VAL A 23 3.52 8.52 19.49
N LEU A 24 4.01 8.14 18.33
CA LEU A 24 5.18 8.76 17.70
C LEU A 24 4.96 9.12 16.23
N GLY A 25 4.38 8.21 15.44
CA GLY A 25 4.35 8.30 14.00
C GLY A 25 3.67 9.55 13.47
N PHE A 26 2.50 9.93 14.01
CA PHE A 26 1.78 11.12 13.57
C PHE A 26 2.61 12.39 13.77
N GLY A 27 3.25 12.54 14.91
CA GLY A 27 4.12 13.68 15.19
C GLY A 27 5.33 13.74 14.24
N LEU A 28 5.97 12.58 13.97
CA LEU A 28 7.08 12.52 13.01
C LEU A 28 6.65 12.86 11.59
N MET A 29 5.42 12.53 11.20
CA MET A 29 4.92 12.74 9.85
C MET A 29 4.34 14.14 9.64
N PHE A 30 3.54 14.64 10.57
CA PHE A 30 2.73 15.85 10.42
C PHE A 30 3.06 16.96 11.41
N GLY A 31 3.98 16.74 12.34
CA GLY A 31 4.47 17.78 13.23
C GLY A 31 5.28 18.85 12.50
N ASP A 32 5.64 19.92 13.23
CA ASP A 32 6.47 21.01 12.72
C ASP A 32 7.76 20.47 12.13
N SER A 33 8.02 20.87 10.88
CA SER A 33 9.05 20.25 10.06
C SER A 33 10.45 20.74 10.43
N LEU A 34 11.32 19.82 10.81
CA LEU A 34 12.76 20.09 10.94
C LEU A 34 13.42 19.86 9.57
N SER A 35 13.74 20.96 8.91
CA SER A 35 14.45 20.96 7.60
C SER A 35 13.78 20.15 6.50
N GLY A 36 12.46 19.94 6.55
CA GLY A 36 11.73 19.12 5.58
C GLY A 36 11.89 17.61 5.74
N ILE A 37 12.56 17.15 6.80
CA ILE A 37 12.93 15.73 6.96
C ILE A 37 12.06 14.99 7.95
N ILE A 38 11.71 15.64 9.09
CA ILE A 38 11.04 14.98 10.21
C ILE A 38 10.23 15.98 11.03
N GLY A 39 9.10 15.57 11.57
CA GLY A 39 8.28 16.36 12.49
C GLY A 39 8.79 16.31 13.92
N THR A 40 8.54 17.37 14.70
CA THR A 40 9.11 17.56 16.02
C THR A 40 8.11 17.73 17.16
N ASN A 41 6.81 17.75 16.87
CA ASN A 41 5.73 17.91 17.86
C ASN A 41 4.53 17.03 17.52
N LEU A 42 3.38 17.24 18.15
CA LEU A 42 2.14 16.46 18.00
C LEU A 42 2.26 14.97 18.40
N PHE A 43 3.30 14.60 19.14
CA PHE A 43 3.41 13.26 19.70
C PHE A 43 2.27 13.01 20.69
N CYS A 44 1.62 11.85 20.59
CA CYS A 44 0.41 11.54 21.33
C CYS A 44 -0.71 12.59 21.15
N LEU A 45 -0.72 13.30 20.01
CA LEU A 45 -1.60 14.45 19.75
C LEU A 45 -1.47 15.57 20.81
N SER A 46 -0.30 15.69 21.44
CA SER A 46 -0.03 16.73 22.45
C SER A 46 -0.19 18.14 21.86
N GLY A 47 -0.80 19.02 22.61
CA GLY A 47 -1.09 20.40 22.17
C GLY A 47 -2.35 20.54 21.33
N ASN A 48 -3.03 19.44 20.98
CA ASN A 48 -4.33 19.48 20.30
C ASN A 48 -5.45 19.80 21.31
N ASP A 49 -6.29 20.79 21.00
CA ASP A 49 -7.48 21.12 21.78
C ASP A 49 -8.74 20.61 21.06
N PRO A 50 -9.33 19.49 21.51
CA PRO A 50 -10.49 18.88 20.86
C PRO A 50 -11.78 19.70 21.01
N THR A 51 -11.77 20.82 21.70
CA THR A 51 -12.94 21.72 21.83
C THR A 51 -13.00 22.76 20.72
N THR A 52 -11.96 22.86 19.90
CA THR A 52 -11.86 23.76 18.75
C THR A 52 -12.11 23.00 17.42
N ASP A 53 -12.55 23.72 16.38
CA ASP A 53 -12.74 23.15 15.05
C ASP A 53 -11.43 22.57 14.49
N ASP A 54 -10.31 23.27 14.68
CA ASP A 54 -8.98 22.80 14.25
C ASP A 54 -8.55 21.54 15.01
N GLY A 55 -8.86 21.47 16.30
CA GLY A 55 -8.57 20.29 17.10
C GLY A 55 -9.42 19.08 16.72
N MET A 56 -10.69 19.29 16.42
CA MET A 56 -11.58 18.25 15.89
C MET A 56 -11.12 17.78 14.50
N TRP A 57 -10.67 18.71 13.65
CA TRP A 57 -10.06 18.39 12.37
C TRP A 57 -8.80 17.53 12.53
N THR A 58 -7.93 17.89 13.44
CA THR A 58 -6.70 17.13 13.76
C THR A 58 -7.03 15.68 14.14
N LEU A 59 -8.05 15.45 14.97
CA LEU A 59 -8.49 14.09 15.32
C LEU A 59 -9.00 13.31 14.12
N THR A 60 -9.79 13.95 13.25
CA THR A 60 -10.31 13.35 12.01
C THR A 60 -9.18 12.99 11.06
N PHE A 61 -8.25 13.92 10.87
CA PHE A 61 -7.08 13.73 10.00
C PHE A 61 -6.15 12.65 10.55
N PHE A 62 -5.91 12.63 11.87
CA PHE A 62 -5.16 11.56 12.54
C PHE A 62 -5.79 10.19 12.26
N PHE A 63 -7.11 10.04 12.46
CA PHE A 63 -7.79 8.77 12.20
C PHE A 63 -7.62 8.34 10.74
N PHE A 64 -7.85 9.24 9.80
CA PHE A 64 -7.67 9.00 8.38
C PHE A 64 -6.24 8.55 8.05
N GLN A 65 -5.21 9.26 8.54
CA GLN A 65 -3.82 8.94 8.30
C GLN A 65 -3.36 7.65 9.01
N SER A 66 -3.94 7.30 10.13
CA SER A 66 -3.61 6.05 10.83
C SER A 66 -3.97 4.79 10.00
N VAL A 67 -5.03 4.86 9.20
CA VAL A 67 -5.43 3.77 8.29
C VAL A 67 -4.42 3.60 7.14
N PHE A 68 -3.84 4.67 6.64
CA PHE A 68 -2.77 4.63 5.63
C PHE A 68 -1.49 4.03 6.20
N CYS A 69 -1.13 4.38 7.41
CA CYS A 69 -0.01 3.78 8.12
C CYS A 69 -0.19 2.25 8.26
N ALA A 70 -1.36 1.82 8.73
CA ALA A 70 -1.70 0.40 8.84
C ALA A 70 -1.66 -0.31 7.46
N THR A 71 -2.07 0.39 6.39
CA THR A 71 -2.00 -0.14 5.02
C THR A 71 -0.56 -0.37 4.59
N SER A 72 0.36 0.57 4.82
CA SER A 72 1.78 0.39 4.51
C SER A 72 2.38 -0.81 5.25
N ALA A 73 2.04 -1.00 6.54
CA ALA A 73 2.49 -2.13 7.33
C ALA A 73 1.92 -3.47 6.82
N THR A 74 0.62 -3.51 6.45
CA THR A 74 -0.03 -4.76 6.03
C THR A 74 0.45 -5.27 4.67
N ILE A 75 0.91 -4.41 3.76
CA ILE A 75 1.54 -4.80 2.49
C ILE A 75 2.72 -5.73 2.75
N VAL A 76 3.53 -5.43 3.77
CA VAL A 76 4.69 -6.24 4.14
C VAL A 76 4.29 -7.68 4.46
N SER A 77 3.11 -7.90 5.08
CA SER A 77 2.65 -9.24 5.45
C SER A 77 2.56 -10.20 4.26
N GLY A 78 2.20 -9.68 3.09
CA GLY A 78 2.10 -10.45 1.84
C GLY A 78 3.44 -11.00 1.38
N GLY A 79 4.44 -10.13 1.23
CA GLY A 79 5.79 -10.49 0.74
C GLY A 79 6.54 -11.45 1.65
N ILE A 80 6.28 -11.44 2.96
CA ILE A 80 6.94 -12.29 3.95
C ILE A 80 6.04 -13.41 4.50
N ALA A 81 4.89 -13.66 3.86
CA ALA A 81 3.93 -14.67 4.28
C ALA A 81 4.59 -16.06 4.38
N GLU A 82 4.05 -16.88 5.31
CA GLU A 82 4.43 -18.28 5.56
C GLU A 82 5.85 -18.51 6.12
N ARG A 83 6.70 -17.48 6.25
CA ARG A 83 8.11 -17.61 6.73
C ARG A 83 8.38 -16.85 8.01
N MET A 84 7.81 -15.69 8.17
CA MET A 84 8.03 -14.80 9.31
C MET A 84 7.30 -15.28 10.56
N LYS A 85 8.02 -15.40 11.68
CA LYS A 85 7.41 -15.62 13.00
C LYS A 85 6.51 -14.44 13.37
N PHE A 86 5.41 -14.71 14.08
CA PHE A 86 4.46 -13.68 14.49
C PHE A 86 5.12 -12.56 15.34
N SER A 87 5.96 -12.93 16.33
CA SER A 87 6.66 -11.95 17.16
C SER A 87 7.61 -11.04 16.37
N GLY A 88 8.32 -11.61 15.39
CA GLY A 88 9.17 -10.81 14.49
C GLY A 88 8.34 -9.88 13.62
N TYR A 89 7.17 -10.34 13.17
CA TYR A 89 6.25 -9.51 12.40
C TYR A 89 5.71 -8.31 13.20
N LEU A 90 5.35 -8.53 14.49
CA LEU A 90 4.94 -7.42 15.37
C LEU A 90 6.03 -6.35 15.45
N LEU A 91 7.29 -6.75 15.58
CA LEU A 91 8.41 -5.79 15.61
C LEU A 91 8.52 -5.02 14.28
N VAL A 92 8.38 -5.70 13.15
CA VAL A 92 8.39 -5.02 11.83
C VAL A 92 7.23 -4.04 11.72
N SER A 93 6.00 -4.44 12.07
CA SER A 93 4.82 -3.57 12.05
C SER A 93 5.01 -2.33 12.94
N MET A 94 5.58 -2.51 14.14
CA MET A 94 5.93 -1.40 15.04
C MET A 94 6.96 -0.45 14.39
N LEU A 95 8.05 -0.97 13.83
CA LEU A 95 9.10 -0.15 13.21
C LEU A 95 8.58 0.62 11.98
N VAL A 96 7.74 -0.03 11.18
CA VAL A 96 7.09 0.63 10.03
C VAL A 96 6.23 1.79 10.51
N SER A 97 5.38 1.56 11.50
CA SER A 97 4.41 2.55 11.97
C SER A 97 5.00 3.66 12.83
N LEU A 98 6.09 3.38 13.55
CA LEU A 98 6.78 4.38 14.38
C LEU A 98 7.74 5.25 13.58
N ILE A 99 8.45 4.68 12.60
CA ILE A 99 9.66 5.31 12.05
C ILE A 99 9.61 5.37 10.52
N VAL A 100 9.56 4.21 9.82
CA VAL A 100 9.83 4.16 8.39
C VAL A 100 8.75 4.89 7.60
N TYR A 101 7.50 4.53 7.82
CA TYR A 101 6.36 5.16 7.13
C TYR A 101 6.23 6.65 7.49
N PRO A 102 6.27 7.07 8.78
CA PRO A 102 6.13 8.47 9.13
C PRO A 102 7.23 9.37 8.56
N ILE A 103 8.48 8.95 8.61
CA ILE A 103 9.59 9.76 8.09
C ILE A 103 9.51 9.89 6.57
N SER A 104 9.29 8.79 5.84
CA SER A 104 9.12 8.83 4.39
C SER A 104 7.87 9.62 3.97
N GLY A 105 6.78 9.48 4.72
CA GLY A 105 5.56 10.23 4.49
C GLY A 105 5.70 11.73 4.79
N HIS A 106 6.49 12.11 5.78
CA HIS A 106 6.82 13.50 6.07
C HIS A 106 7.40 14.21 4.85
N TRP A 107 8.30 13.57 4.13
CA TRP A 107 8.96 14.14 2.96
C TRP A 107 7.98 14.61 1.88
N ALA A 108 6.88 13.90 1.68
CA ALA A 108 5.90 14.20 0.65
C ALA A 108 4.65 14.91 1.17
N TRP A 109 4.14 14.49 2.35
CA TRP A 109 2.81 14.87 2.81
C TRP A 109 2.75 15.81 4.02
N ASN A 110 3.88 16.19 4.61
CA ASN A 110 3.84 17.13 5.73
C ASN A 110 3.11 18.44 5.39
N GLY A 111 3.18 18.89 4.14
CA GLY A 111 2.48 20.08 3.65
C GLY A 111 0.95 20.00 3.67
N LEU A 112 0.36 18.84 3.87
CA LEU A 112 -1.09 18.69 4.08
C LEU A 112 -1.54 19.22 5.45
N PHE A 113 -0.60 19.37 6.39
CA PHE A 113 -0.89 19.78 7.76
C PHE A 113 0.07 20.85 8.28
N GLY A 114 1.31 20.88 7.82
CA GLY A 114 2.39 21.75 8.27
C GLY A 114 3.10 22.52 7.15
N ALA A 115 4.36 22.85 7.40
CA ALA A 115 5.20 23.69 6.53
C ALA A 115 5.72 22.99 5.25
N GLY A 116 5.49 21.69 5.12
CA GLY A 116 5.92 20.88 3.99
C GLY A 116 7.23 20.12 4.21
N GLY A 117 7.26 18.90 3.67
CA GLY A 117 8.46 18.09 3.56
C GLY A 117 9.31 18.48 2.35
N TRP A 118 10.58 18.09 2.34
CA TRP A 118 11.52 18.48 1.27
C TRP A 118 11.08 18.02 -0.12
N LEU A 119 10.48 16.84 -0.21
CA LEU A 119 10.05 16.26 -1.49
C LEU A 119 8.77 16.95 -2.01
N GLY A 120 7.80 17.21 -1.12
CA GLY A 120 6.60 17.98 -1.45
C GLY A 120 6.94 19.40 -1.88
N ASN A 121 7.90 20.04 -1.22
CA ASN A 121 8.38 21.39 -1.57
C ASN A 121 9.10 21.43 -2.94
N LEU A 122 9.57 20.31 -3.46
CA LEU A 122 10.07 20.18 -4.83
C LEU A 122 8.96 19.97 -5.88
N GLY A 123 7.69 19.92 -5.46
CA GLY A 123 6.56 19.72 -6.37
C GLY A 123 6.22 18.24 -6.62
N PHE A 124 6.67 17.33 -5.75
CA PHE A 124 6.27 15.92 -5.84
C PHE A 124 4.78 15.76 -5.53
N ILE A 125 4.06 15.10 -6.44
CA ILE A 125 2.62 14.86 -6.32
C ILE A 125 2.39 13.37 -6.03
N ASP A 126 1.79 13.08 -4.91
CA ASP A 126 1.22 11.78 -4.56
C ASP A 126 -0.08 12.02 -3.80
N PHE A 127 -1.21 12.08 -4.55
CA PHE A 127 -2.48 12.52 -4.01
C PHE A 127 -2.98 11.62 -2.88
N ALA A 128 -2.92 10.32 -3.06
CA ALA A 128 -3.48 9.38 -2.08
C ALA A 128 -2.51 8.24 -1.67
N GLY A 129 -1.25 8.19 -2.14
CA GLY A 129 -0.24 7.32 -1.56
C GLY A 129 0.28 6.17 -2.41
N SER A 130 0.34 6.30 -3.76
CA SER A 130 1.05 5.28 -4.56
C SER A 130 2.48 5.08 -4.08
N SER A 131 3.19 6.19 -3.79
CA SER A 131 4.57 6.14 -3.30
C SER A 131 4.61 6.10 -1.78
N VAL A 132 3.93 7.05 -1.12
CA VAL A 132 3.99 7.23 0.33
C VAL A 132 3.51 5.99 1.09
N VAL A 133 2.49 5.30 0.59
CA VAL A 133 1.93 4.10 1.24
C VAL A 133 2.43 2.83 0.56
N HIS A 134 2.15 2.68 -0.75
CA HIS A 134 2.33 1.39 -1.43
C HIS A 134 3.79 1.12 -1.78
N SER A 135 4.55 2.10 -2.28
CA SER A 135 5.97 1.88 -2.57
C SER A 135 6.79 1.68 -1.29
N VAL A 136 6.45 2.38 -0.20
CA VAL A 136 7.10 2.15 1.11
C VAL A 136 6.81 0.73 1.60
N GLY A 137 5.54 0.31 1.61
CA GLY A 137 5.16 -1.05 2.00
C GLY A 137 5.81 -2.11 1.11
N GLY A 138 5.79 -1.90 -0.22
CA GLY A 138 6.40 -2.79 -1.21
C GLY A 138 7.92 -2.92 -1.07
N ALA A 139 8.63 -1.81 -0.83
CA ALA A 139 10.08 -1.83 -0.60
C ALA A 139 10.45 -2.62 0.66
N ILE A 140 9.69 -2.45 1.74
CA ILE A 140 9.90 -3.21 2.99
C ILE A 140 9.56 -4.69 2.77
N ALA A 141 8.48 -5.00 2.02
CA ALA A 141 8.11 -6.36 1.65
C ALA A 141 9.23 -7.05 0.85
N LEU A 142 9.80 -6.35 -0.13
CA LEU A 142 10.94 -6.83 -0.92
C LEU A 142 12.17 -7.10 -0.05
N ALA A 143 12.53 -6.16 0.81
CA ALA A 143 13.65 -6.34 1.75
C ALA A 143 13.42 -7.54 2.67
N GLY A 144 12.21 -7.67 3.21
CA GLY A 144 11.81 -8.81 4.03
C GLY A 144 11.86 -10.15 3.29
N ALA A 145 11.41 -10.18 2.03
CA ALA A 145 11.46 -11.38 1.19
C ALA A 145 12.92 -11.81 0.90
N ILE A 146 13.81 -10.85 0.64
CA ILE A 146 15.25 -11.12 0.44
C ILE A 146 15.89 -11.67 1.70
N VAL A 147 15.67 -11.03 2.86
CA VAL A 147 16.30 -11.42 4.14
C VAL A 147 15.81 -12.77 4.63
N LEU A 148 14.52 -13.06 4.50
CA LEU A 148 13.95 -14.34 4.95
C LEU A 148 14.23 -15.51 3.99
N GLY A 149 14.52 -15.21 2.75
CA GLY A 149 14.69 -16.23 1.71
C GLY A 149 13.37 -16.85 1.25
N PRO A 150 13.43 -17.82 0.33
CA PRO A 150 12.24 -18.45 -0.23
C PRO A 150 11.58 -19.46 0.73
N ARG A 151 10.29 -19.73 0.50
CA ARG A 151 9.56 -20.81 1.16
C ARG A 151 10.17 -22.18 0.81
N ILE A 152 10.07 -23.12 1.74
CA ILE A 152 10.56 -24.47 1.54
C ILE A 152 9.91 -25.09 0.30
N GLY A 153 10.72 -25.56 -0.65
CA GLY A 153 10.25 -26.19 -1.87
C GLY A 153 9.85 -25.23 -3.00
N LYS A 154 9.99 -23.90 -2.79
CA LYS A 154 9.70 -22.90 -3.83
C LYS A 154 10.60 -23.04 -5.06
N TYR A 155 11.86 -23.33 -4.86
CA TYR A 155 12.80 -23.57 -5.95
C TYR A 155 13.33 -25.01 -5.90
N SER A 156 13.48 -25.62 -7.07
CA SER A 156 14.10 -26.94 -7.22
C SER A 156 15.62 -26.83 -7.03
N LYS A 157 16.30 -27.98 -6.91
CA LYS A 157 17.77 -28.03 -6.86
C LYS A 157 18.43 -27.41 -8.11
N ASP A 158 17.73 -27.47 -9.24
CA ASP A 158 18.18 -26.91 -10.52
C ASP A 158 17.78 -25.42 -10.69
N GLY A 159 17.31 -24.75 -9.62
CA GLY A 159 16.94 -23.34 -9.63
C GLY A 159 15.58 -23.04 -10.28
N LYS A 160 14.80 -24.02 -10.69
CA LYS A 160 13.48 -23.77 -11.31
C LYS A 160 12.45 -23.41 -10.25
N ALA A 161 11.73 -22.30 -10.51
CA ALA A 161 10.62 -21.87 -9.67
C ALA A 161 9.45 -22.88 -9.75
N ARG A 162 8.86 -23.19 -8.62
CA ARG A 162 7.66 -24.02 -8.49
C ARG A 162 6.50 -23.19 -8.01
N ALA A 163 5.32 -23.37 -8.60
CA ALA A 163 4.11 -22.72 -8.13
C ALA A 163 3.69 -23.31 -6.77
N ILE A 164 3.53 -22.45 -5.77
CA ILE A 164 2.86 -22.76 -4.51
C ILE A 164 1.52 -22.06 -4.55
N LEU A 165 0.48 -22.79 -4.96
CA LEU A 165 -0.83 -22.22 -5.20
C LEU A 165 -1.53 -21.83 -3.90
N GLY A 166 -2.30 -20.74 -3.94
CA GLY A 166 -3.23 -20.37 -2.87
C GLY A 166 -4.33 -21.44 -2.70
N HIS A 167 -4.80 -21.62 -1.47
CA HIS A 167 -5.78 -22.67 -1.15
C HIS A 167 -7.24 -22.27 -1.40
N ASN A 168 -7.53 -20.96 -1.56
CA ASN A 168 -8.90 -20.47 -1.72
C ASN A 168 -8.95 -19.21 -2.60
N LEU A 169 -8.99 -19.40 -3.91
CA LEU A 169 -9.08 -18.31 -4.88
C LEU A 169 -10.38 -17.49 -4.77
N PRO A 170 -11.59 -18.09 -4.54
CA PRO A 170 -12.80 -17.29 -4.32
C PRO A 170 -12.69 -16.34 -3.13
N MET A 171 -12.07 -16.77 -2.03
CA MET A 171 -11.82 -15.90 -0.88
C MET A 171 -10.84 -14.76 -1.22
N ALA A 172 -9.80 -15.04 -1.99
CA ALA A 172 -8.88 -14.02 -2.49
C ALA A 172 -9.62 -13.00 -3.38
N GLY A 173 -10.47 -13.46 -4.28
CA GLY A 173 -11.33 -12.61 -5.11
C GLY A 173 -12.26 -11.73 -4.28
N LEU A 174 -12.89 -12.29 -3.25
CA LEU A 174 -13.71 -11.52 -2.30
C LEU A 174 -12.86 -10.42 -1.62
N GLY A 175 -11.64 -10.76 -1.20
CA GLY A 175 -10.71 -9.78 -0.62
C GLY A 175 -10.38 -8.63 -1.57
N VAL A 176 -10.18 -8.93 -2.86
CA VAL A 176 -9.95 -7.91 -3.89
C VAL A 176 -11.17 -7.02 -4.10
N PHE A 177 -12.40 -7.57 -4.10
CA PHE A 177 -13.61 -6.75 -4.16
C PHE A 177 -13.78 -5.83 -2.96
N ILE A 178 -13.47 -6.32 -1.75
CA ILE A 178 -13.49 -5.49 -0.54
C ILE A 178 -12.46 -4.36 -0.64
N LEU A 179 -11.25 -4.65 -1.10
CA LEU A 179 -10.21 -3.65 -1.33
C LEU A 179 -10.62 -2.64 -2.41
N TRP A 180 -11.20 -3.09 -3.52
CA TRP A 180 -11.67 -2.20 -4.57
C TRP A 180 -12.76 -1.25 -4.06
N PHE A 181 -13.73 -1.77 -3.33
CA PHE A 181 -14.76 -0.96 -2.68
C PHE A 181 -14.15 0.06 -1.70
N ALA A 182 -13.25 -0.40 -0.83
CA ALA A 182 -12.57 0.47 0.13
C ALA A 182 -11.68 1.53 -0.54
N TRP A 183 -11.21 1.27 -1.76
CA TRP A 183 -10.35 2.19 -2.50
C TRP A 183 -11.07 3.49 -2.91
N PHE A 184 -12.39 3.46 -3.05
CA PHE A 184 -13.16 4.70 -3.21
C PHE A 184 -13.07 5.57 -1.95
N GLY A 185 -13.08 4.97 -0.75
CA GLY A 185 -12.78 5.69 0.49
C GLY A 185 -11.33 6.15 0.56
N PHE A 186 -10.40 5.32 0.09
CA PHE A 186 -8.96 5.62 0.06
C PHE A 186 -8.66 6.85 -0.81
N ASN A 187 -9.05 6.82 -2.08
CA ASN A 187 -8.74 7.89 -3.03
C ASN A 187 -9.69 9.09 -2.88
N CYS A 188 -11.01 8.89 -2.87
CA CYS A 188 -11.93 10.01 -2.72
C CYS A 188 -11.81 10.67 -1.34
N GLY A 189 -11.56 9.90 -0.27
CA GLY A 189 -11.33 10.45 1.07
C GLY A 189 -10.10 11.34 1.17
N SER A 190 -9.11 11.15 0.28
CA SER A 190 -7.89 11.98 0.24
C SER A 190 -8.12 13.43 -0.20
N THR A 191 -9.33 13.77 -0.71
CA THR A 191 -9.73 15.18 -0.88
C THR A 191 -9.81 15.90 0.46
N THR A 192 -10.05 15.15 1.55
CA THR A 192 -10.35 15.72 2.86
C THR A 192 -11.53 16.71 2.87
N ALA A 193 -12.36 16.67 1.84
CA ALA A 193 -13.53 17.52 1.63
C ALA A 193 -14.63 16.75 0.89
N ALA A 194 -15.87 17.13 1.07
CA ALA A 194 -17.01 16.62 0.30
C ALA A 194 -17.35 17.61 -0.81
N ASP A 195 -16.65 17.54 -1.94
CA ASP A 195 -16.81 18.43 -3.06
C ASP A 195 -17.00 17.68 -4.40
N MET A 196 -17.13 18.41 -5.51
CA MET A 196 -17.39 17.85 -6.84
C MET A 196 -16.21 17.03 -7.41
N THR A 197 -15.00 17.15 -6.85
CA THR A 197 -13.82 16.40 -7.32
C THR A 197 -13.92 14.91 -7.01
N LEU A 198 -14.74 14.52 -6.04
CA LEU A 198 -15.01 13.12 -5.72
C LEU A 198 -15.44 12.30 -6.94
N GLY A 199 -16.22 12.91 -7.85
CA GLY A 199 -16.71 12.24 -9.06
C GLY A 199 -15.58 11.82 -10.00
N ILE A 200 -14.66 12.72 -10.30
CA ILE A 200 -13.53 12.43 -11.20
C ILE A 200 -12.57 11.43 -10.58
N ILE A 201 -12.30 11.55 -9.27
CA ILE A 201 -11.42 10.63 -8.54
C ILE A 201 -12.00 9.21 -8.54
N ALA A 202 -13.30 9.06 -8.28
CA ALA A 202 -13.97 7.77 -8.32
C ALA A 202 -13.93 7.14 -9.72
N VAL A 203 -14.22 7.92 -10.77
CA VAL A 203 -14.16 7.47 -12.16
C VAL A 203 -12.75 7.01 -12.53
N ASN A 204 -11.73 7.82 -12.26
CA ASN A 204 -10.34 7.52 -12.57
C ASN A 204 -9.87 6.26 -11.82
N THR A 205 -10.19 6.14 -10.54
CA THR A 205 -9.88 4.97 -9.71
C THR A 205 -10.49 3.70 -10.32
N ASN A 206 -11.77 3.75 -10.68
CA ASN A 206 -12.47 2.59 -11.24
C ASN A 206 -11.94 2.20 -12.63
N LEU A 207 -11.73 3.18 -13.52
CA LEU A 207 -11.26 2.92 -14.88
C LEU A 207 -9.85 2.32 -14.90
N ALA A 208 -8.96 2.79 -14.04
CA ALA A 208 -7.62 2.23 -13.93
C ALA A 208 -7.64 0.76 -13.45
N ALA A 209 -8.47 0.45 -12.45
CA ALA A 209 -8.64 -0.92 -11.98
C ALA A 209 -9.18 -1.85 -13.08
N CYS A 210 -10.20 -1.41 -13.82
CA CYS A 210 -10.78 -2.17 -14.93
C CYS A 210 -9.77 -2.39 -16.06
N ALA A 211 -9.03 -1.35 -16.46
CA ALA A 211 -8.02 -1.45 -17.51
C ALA A 211 -6.89 -2.40 -17.10
N ALA A 212 -6.43 -2.32 -15.85
CA ALA A 212 -5.39 -3.19 -15.32
C ALA A 212 -5.84 -4.65 -15.23
N PHE A 213 -7.10 -4.92 -14.84
CA PHE A 213 -7.68 -6.26 -14.92
C PHE A 213 -7.60 -6.83 -16.35
N CYS A 214 -8.04 -6.06 -17.32
CA CYS A 214 -8.05 -6.51 -18.72
C CYS A 214 -6.63 -6.78 -19.24
N THR A 215 -5.69 -5.88 -19.00
CA THR A 215 -4.32 -6.03 -19.50
C THR A 215 -3.53 -7.12 -18.77
N SER A 216 -3.72 -7.30 -17.47
CA SER A 216 -3.10 -8.40 -16.73
C SER A 216 -3.64 -9.75 -17.20
N MET A 217 -4.95 -9.86 -17.42
CA MET A 217 -5.58 -11.07 -17.98
C MET A 217 -5.01 -11.41 -19.36
N LEU A 218 -4.96 -10.44 -20.27
CA LEU A 218 -4.41 -10.65 -21.62
C LEU A 218 -2.92 -11.01 -21.57
N THR A 219 -2.14 -10.35 -20.73
CA THR A 219 -0.70 -10.57 -20.61
C THR A 219 -0.41 -11.99 -20.10
N VAL A 220 -1.08 -12.42 -19.02
CA VAL A 220 -0.88 -13.78 -18.52
C VAL A 220 -1.41 -14.83 -19.51
N TRP A 221 -2.53 -14.56 -20.18
CA TRP A 221 -3.09 -15.46 -21.19
C TRP A 221 -2.13 -15.67 -22.37
N CYS A 222 -1.58 -14.59 -22.93
CA CYS A 222 -0.57 -14.67 -23.98
C CYS A 222 0.69 -15.43 -23.54
N LYS A 223 1.08 -15.30 -22.27
CA LYS A 223 2.30 -15.91 -21.73
C LYS A 223 2.14 -17.38 -21.37
N THR A 224 0.97 -17.79 -20.86
CA THR A 224 0.75 -19.13 -20.28
C THR A 224 -0.28 -19.97 -21.05
N GLY A 225 -0.95 -19.38 -22.05
CA GLY A 225 -1.98 -20.05 -22.85
C GLY A 225 -3.38 -20.05 -22.23
N LYS A 226 -3.54 -19.53 -21.02
CA LYS A 226 -4.84 -19.42 -20.33
C LYS A 226 -4.83 -18.26 -19.34
N PRO A 227 -6.00 -17.65 -19.03
CA PRO A 227 -6.10 -16.64 -17.98
C PRO A 227 -5.87 -17.28 -16.62
N ASP A 228 -5.19 -16.53 -15.72
CA ASP A 228 -4.95 -16.93 -14.34
C ASP A 228 -5.67 -15.97 -13.40
N PRO A 229 -6.62 -16.44 -12.56
CA PRO A 229 -7.38 -15.57 -11.68
C PRO A 229 -6.51 -14.79 -10.69
N SER A 230 -5.44 -15.39 -10.14
CA SER A 230 -4.59 -14.73 -9.16
C SER A 230 -3.83 -13.57 -9.79
N MET A 231 -3.35 -13.72 -11.02
CA MET A 231 -2.71 -12.64 -11.78
C MET A 231 -3.70 -11.53 -12.14
N CYS A 232 -4.96 -11.89 -12.47
CA CYS A 232 -6.01 -10.90 -12.72
C CYS A 232 -6.34 -10.10 -11.45
N PHE A 233 -6.36 -10.74 -10.28
CA PHE A 233 -6.57 -10.07 -9.00
C PHE A 233 -5.43 -9.10 -8.68
N ASN A 234 -4.18 -9.51 -8.87
CA ASN A 234 -3.03 -8.62 -8.75
C ASN A 234 -3.09 -7.49 -9.77
N GLY A 235 -3.62 -7.74 -10.98
CA GLY A 235 -3.85 -6.70 -11.97
C GLY A 235 -4.77 -5.61 -11.47
N VAL A 236 -5.92 -5.96 -10.91
CA VAL A 236 -6.85 -4.98 -10.29
C VAL A 236 -6.13 -4.13 -9.27
N LEU A 237 -5.42 -4.77 -8.33
CA LEU A 237 -4.71 -4.06 -7.26
C LEU A 237 -3.59 -3.17 -7.81
N ALA A 238 -2.84 -3.63 -8.80
CA ALA A 238 -1.81 -2.83 -9.45
C ALA A 238 -2.37 -1.57 -10.13
N GLY A 239 -3.54 -1.69 -10.76
CA GLY A 239 -4.25 -0.54 -11.34
C GLY A 239 -4.69 0.47 -10.28
N LEU A 240 -5.25 -0.03 -9.18
CA LEU A 240 -5.65 0.78 -8.04
C LEU A 240 -4.45 1.50 -7.42
N VAL A 241 -3.35 0.79 -7.17
CA VAL A 241 -2.11 1.37 -6.66
C VAL A 241 -1.54 2.42 -7.60
N GLY A 242 -1.46 2.11 -8.91
CA GLY A 242 -0.84 3.01 -9.87
C GLY A 242 -1.58 4.32 -10.08
N ILE A 243 -2.93 4.30 -10.00
CA ILE A 243 -3.74 5.51 -10.17
C ILE A 243 -3.77 6.38 -8.91
N THR A 244 -3.49 5.83 -7.75
CA THR A 244 -3.67 6.46 -6.45
C THR A 244 -2.94 7.80 -6.31
N ALA A 245 -1.72 7.94 -6.88
CA ALA A 245 -0.98 9.21 -6.86
C ALA A 245 -1.60 10.29 -7.74
N GLY A 246 -2.19 9.91 -8.86
CA GLY A 246 -2.66 10.85 -9.89
C GLY A 246 -4.17 10.87 -10.08
N CYS A 247 -4.95 10.22 -9.23
CA CYS A 247 -6.38 10.03 -9.45
C CYS A 247 -7.18 11.34 -9.52
N ALA A 248 -6.70 12.41 -8.88
CA ALA A 248 -7.29 13.74 -8.93
C ALA A 248 -6.78 14.60 -10.11
N GLU A 249 -5.62 14.24 -10.70
CA GLU A 249 -4.88 15.11 -11.63
C GLU A 249 -5.02 14.67 -13.10
N VAL A 250 -5.31 13.38 -13.35
CA VAL A 250 -5.35 12.85 -14.70
C VAL A 250 -6.76 12.84 -15.30
N SER A 251 -6.84 12.83 -16.63
CA SER A 251 -8.10 12.58 -17.33
C SER A 251 -8.53 11.11 -17.24
N PRO A 252 -9.81 10.78 -17.47
CA PRO A 252 -10.26 9.38 -17.51
C PRO A 252 -9.52 8.52 -18.54
N VAL A 253 -9.11 9.08 -19.67
CA VAL A 253 -8.26 8.39 -20.66
C VAL A 253 -6.87 8.12 -20.09
N GLY A 254 -6.28 9.11 -19.40
CA GLY A 254 -5.02 8.94 -18.66
C GLY A 254 -5.10 7.84 -17.62
N ALA A 255 -6.20 7.74 -16.88
CA ALA A 255 -6.43 6.69 -15.91
C ALA A 255 -6.47 5.29 -16.55
N ILE A 256 -7.13 5.14 -17.71
CA ILE A 256 -7.11 3.90 -18.48
C ILE A 256 -5.68 3.53 -18.91
N CYS A 257 -4.91 4.50 -19.41
CA CYS A 257 -3.52 4.26 -19.81
C CYS A 257 -2.65 3.81 -18.64
N ILE A 258 -2.76 4.50 -17.49
CA ILE A 258 -2.04 4.12 -16.26
C ILE A 258 -2.42 2.70 -15.84
N GLY A 259 -3.72 2.40 -15.76
CA GLY A 259 -4.19 1.07 -15.39
C GLY A 259 -3.68 -0.02 -16.36
N ALA A 260 -3.75 0.24 -17.66
CA ALA A 260 -3.28 -0.71 -18.67
C ALA A 260 -1.77 -1.01 -18.53
N ILE A 261 -0.95 0.01 -18.28
CA ILE A 261 0.49 -0.15 -18.02
C ILE A 261 0.71 -0.95 -16.74
N CYS A 262 0.02 -0.60 -15.66
CA CYS A 262 0.16 -1.29 -14.37
C CYS A 262 -0.22 -2.77 -14.46
N GLY A 263 -1.30 -3.12 -15.17
CA GLY A 263 -1.72 -4.51 -15.36
C GLY A 263 -0.71 -5.33 -16.18
N PHE A 264 -0.05 -4.72 -17.17
CA PHE A 264 1.04 -5.35 -17.90
C PHE A 264 2.28 -5.53 -17.02
N VAL A 265 2.70 -4.44 -16.34
CA VAL A 265 3.92 -4.40 -15.51
C VAL A 265 3.85 -5.40 -14.38
N VAL A 266 2.72 -5.51 -13.66
CA VAL A 266 2.61 -6.43 -12.51
C VAL A 266 2.84 -7.88 -12.93
N VAL A 267 2.26 -8.33 -14.04
CA VAL A 267 2.47 -9.70 -14.53
C VAL A 267 3.95 -9.92 -14.90
N CYS A 268 4.55 -9.00 -15.63
CA CYS A 268 5.96 -9.08 -15.99
C CYS A 268 6.86 -9.09 -14.76
N SER A 269 6.60 -8.23 -13.78
CA SER A 269 7.37 -8.11 -12.54
C SER A 269 7.29 -9.37 -11.69
N VAL A 270 6.10 -9.94 -11.50
CA VAL A 270 5.93 -11.19 -10.74
C VAL A 270 6.77 -12.30 -11.36
N PHE A 271 6.69 -12.49 -12.68
CA PHE A 271 7.52 -13.50 -13.34
C PHE A 271 9.01 -13.20 -13.29
N PHE A 272 9.41 -11.94 -13.41
CA PHE A 272 10.81 -11.55 -13.36
C PHE A 272 11.41 -11.75 -11.96
N ILE A 273 10.72 -11.30 -10.92
CA ILE A 273 11.15 -11.42 -9.53
C ILE A 273 11.24 -12.90 -9.12
N ASP A 274 10.21 -13.67 -9.46
CA ASP A 274 10.17 -15.09 -9.12
C ASP A 274 11.18 -15.94 -9.91
N GLN A 275 11.21 -15.79 -11.23
CA GLN A 275 11.96 -16.72 -12.09
C GLN A 275 13.40 -16.28 -12.38
N LYS A 276 13.70 -14.98 -12.31
CA LYS A 276 15.03 -14.44 -12.61
C LYS A 276 15.79 -14.03 -11.38
N LEU A 277 15.14 -13.35 -10.43
CA LEU A 277 15.79 -12.92 -9.20
C LEU A 277 15.73 -13.99 -8.10
N HIS A 278 14.90 -15.02 -8.25
CA HIS A 278 14.68 -16.06 -7.24
C HIS A 278 14.25 -15.50 -5.88
N ILE A 279 13.48 -14.42 -5.91
CA ILE A 279 12.87 -13.82 -4.71
C ILE A 279 11.43 -14.33 -4.65
N ASP A 280 11.11 -15.01 -3.56
CA ASP A 280 9.77 -15.56 -3.34
C ASP A 280 8.86 -14.53 -2.70
N ASP A 281 7.95 -13.99 -3.49
CA ASP A 281 6.86 -13.16 -3.01
C ASP A 281 5.53 -13.93 -3.12
N PRO A 282 4.97 -14.41 -1.99
CA PRO A 282 3.78 -15.26 -2.00
C PRO A 282 2.53 -14.62 -2.57
N CYS A 283 2.41 -13.31 -2.46
CA CYS A 283 1.20 -12.57 -2.83
C CYS A 283 1.37 -11.67 -4.04
N GLY A 284 2.60 -11.44 -4.51
CA GLY A 284 2.88 -10.44 -5.54
C GLY A 284 2.76 -9.01 -5.00
N ALA A 285 3.18 -8.82 -3.74
CA ALA A 285 3.07 -7.53 -3.05
C ALA A 285 4.09 -6.53 -3.57
#